data_6a30a817e9cd53097bba6938ec1f382e
#
_entry.id   6a30a817e9cd53097bba6938ec1f382e
#
_cell.length_a   1.000
_cell.length_b   1.000
_cell.length_c   1.000
_cell.angle_alpha   90.00
_cell.angle_beta   90.00
_cell.angle_gamma   90.00
#
_symmetry.space_group_name_H-M   'P 1'
#
loop_
_entity.id
_entity.type
_entity.pdbx_description
1 polymer ?
#
loop_
_entity_poly.entity_id
_entity_poly.type
_entity_poly.pdbx_seq_one_letter_code
_entity_poly.pdbx_strand_id
1 'polypeptide(L)'
;IERFESAERDTYQQPEKVMDYLGDVQGMKIMDIGAGSGYFSVKLAKAGADVIAADVNDEFLAHIEQRKNKASLSNIELRKIPFDSPALEKAEVDMVLIVNTYHHIENRREYFKELKKGLKSEGHLLIIDFYKTELPVGPPLHHKVSLDVVLAELKDAGYTDIELNVTLLPYQYILKTN
;
A
#
# COMPACT_ATOMS: atom_id res chain seq x y z
N ILE A 1 6.31 15.52 5.07
CA ILE A 1 4.99 15.46 4.43
C ILE A 1 5.06 16.01 3.02
N GLU A 2 5.52 17.24 2.78
CA GLU A 2 5.61 17.87 1.43
C GLU A 2 6.32 16.97 0.40
N ARG A 3 7.37 16.26 0.81
CA ARG A 3 8.11 15.35 -0.07
C ARG A 3 7.29 14.15 -0.55
N PHE A 4 6.26 13.74 0.20
CA PHE A 4 5.37 12.63 -0.16
C PHE A 4 4.32 13.00 -1.21
N GLU A 5 4.17 14.29 -1.51
CA GLU A 5 3.19 14.85 -2.46
C GLU A 5 3.86 15.71 -3.54
N SER A 6 5.18 15.58 -3.69
CA SER A 6 5.93 16.37 -4.65
C SER A 6 5.65 15.94 -6.10
N ALA A 7 5.76 16.88 -7.03
CA ALA A 7 5.74 16.58 -8.46
C ALA A 7 6.83 15.58 -8.88
N GLU A 8 7.95 15.53 -8.13
CA GLU A 8 8.98 14.51 -8.30
C GLU A 8 8.45 13.11 -8.04
N ARG A 9 7.62 12.93 -6.98
CA ARG A 9 6.96 11.64 -6.73
C ARG A 9 6.07 11.22 -7.88
N ASP A 10 5.29 12.12 -8.43
CA ASP A 10 4.40 11.82 -9.56
C ASP A 10 5.16 11.30 -10.77
N THR A 11 6.40 11.75 -11.01
CA THR A 11 7.21 11.31 -12.16
C THR A 11 7.58 9.83 -12.09
N TYR A 12 7.91 9.30 -10.91
CA TYR A 12 8.30 7.90 -10.77
C TYR A 12 7.17 7.00 -10.25
N GLN A 13 6.28 7.52 -9.40
CA GLN A 13 5.15 6.75 -8.86
C GLN A 13 4.02 6.58 -9.88
N GLN A 14 3.91 7.49 -10.84
CA GLN A 14 2.92 7.49 -11.93
C GLN A 14 1.52 7.11 -11.45
N PRO A 15 0.91 7.91 -10.54
CA PRO A 15 -0.28 7.51 -9.81
C PRO A 15 -1.47 7.18 -10.70
N GLU A 16 -1.63 7.87 -11.82
CA GLU A 16 -2.71 7.60 -12.77
C GLU A 16 -2.58 6.20 -13.38
N LYS A 17 -1.35 5.79 -13.76
CA LYS A 17 -1.11 4.42 -14.25
C LYS A 17 -1.33 3.36 -13.17
N VAL A 18 -1.00 3.68 -11.93
CA VAL A 18 -1.29 2.77 -10.80
C VAL A 18 -2.80 2.64 -10.61
N MET A 19 -3.55 3.75 -10.63
CA MET A 19 -5.02 3.71 -10.53
C MET A 19 -5.65 2.94 -11.71
N ASP A 20 -5.16 3.14 -12.93
CA ASP A 20 -5.60 2.37 -14.10
C ASP A 20 -5.30 0.87 -13.95
N TYR A 21 -4.14 0.52 -13.38
CA TYR A 21 -3.75 -0.86 -13.11
C TYR A 21 -4.63 -1.52 -12.04
N LEU A 22 -5.06 -0.77 -11.03
CA LEU A 22 -6.02 -1.24 -10.02
C LEU A 22 -7.40 -1.53 -10.62
N GLY A 23 -7.78 -0.80 -11.68
CA GLY A 23 -9.08 -0.91 -12.32
C GLY A 23 -10.20 -0.23 -11.54
N ASP A 24 -11.41 -0.73 -11.69
CA ASP A 24 -12.58 -0.18 -10.99
C ASP A 24 -12.55 -0.56 -9.51
N VAL A 25 -12.42 0.44 -8.66
CA VAL A 25 -12.37 0.29 -7.19
C VAL A 25 -13.66 0.78 -6.51
N GLN A 26 -14.68 1.18 -7.28
CA GLN A 26 -15.91 1.72 -6.72
C GLN A 26 -16.59 0.69 -5.80
N GLY A 27 -16.89 1.10 -4.58
CA GLY A 27 -17.53 0.26 -3.56
C GLY A 27 -16.63 -0.81 -2.94
N MET A 28 -15.36 -0.91 -3.33
CA MET A 28 -14.39 -1.78 -2.67
C MET A 28 -13.99 -1.18 -1.32
N LYS A 29 -13.85 -2.02 -0.29
CA LYS A 29 -13.20 -1.64 0.96
C LYS A 29 -11.70 -1.92 0.85
N ILE A 30 -10.88 -0.86 0.86
CA ILE A 30 -9.45 -0.93 0.62
C ILE A 30 -8.68 -0.39 1.82
N MET A 31 -7.72 -1.16 2.34
CA MET A 31 -6.80 -0.66 3.36
C MET A 31 -5.47 -0.26 2.71
N ASP A 32 -5.09 1.00 2.91
CA ASP A 32 -3.80 1.58 2.50
C ASP A 32 -2.88 1.56 3.72
N ILE A 33 -1.95 0.59 3.77
CA ILE A 33 -1.01 0.40 4.90
C ILE A 33 0.26 1.21 4.68
N GLY A 34 0.60 2.04 5.68
CA GLY A 34 1.65 3.03 5.55
C GLY A 34 1.21 4.18 4.65
N ALA A 35 -0.03 4.65 4.87
CA ALA A 35 -0.69 5.65 4.04
C ALA A 35 0.08 6.97 3.94
N GLY A 36 0.95 7.27 4.92
CA GLY A 36 1.80 8.46 4.94
C GLY A 36 0.98 9.75 4.83
N SER A 37 1.21 10.52 3.78
CA SER A 37 0.41 11.73 3.51
C SER A 37 -1.00 11.46 3.00
N GLY A 38 -1.40 10.21 2.79
CA GLY A 38 -2.66 9.82 2.13
C GLY A 38 -2.63 9.97 0.61
N TYR A 39 -1.46 9.86 0.02
CA TYR A 39 -1.26 10.05 -1.42
C TYR A 39 -2.16 9.15 -2.27
N PHE A 40 -2.23 7.85 -1.96
CA PHE A 40 -3.16 6.92 -2.60
C PHE A 40 -4.52 6.90 -1.92
N SER A 41 -4.60 7.01 -0.61
CA SER A 41 -5.88 7.00 0.12
C SER A 41 -6.89 8.00 -0.43
N VAL A 42 -6.45 9.25 -0.71
CA VAL A 42 -7.33 10.28 -1.28
C VAL A 42 -7.73 9.97 -2.73
N LYS A 43 -6.82 9.39 -3.54
CA LYS A 43 -7.14 9.01 -4.94
C LYS A 43 -8.15 7.86 -4.98
N LEU A 44 -7.95 6.83 -4.15
CA LEU A 44 -8.87 5.70 -4.02
C LEU A 44 -10.27 6.14 -3.57
N ALA A 45 -10.32 7.01 -2.55
CA ALA A 45 -11.59 7.53 -2.06
C ALA A 45 -12.33 8.37 -3.10
N LYS A 46 -11.61 9.19 -3.88
CA LYS A 46 -12.19 9.93 -5.02
C LYS A 46 -12.68 9.01 -6.13
N ALA A 47 -12.09 7.85 -6.30
CA ALA A 47 -12.52 6.80 -7.23
C ALA A 47 -13.70 5.96 -6.70
N GLY A 48 -14.21 6.27 -5.50
CA GLY A 48 -15.40 5.63 -4.93
C GLY A 48 -15.14 4.42 -4.03
N ALA A 49 -13.89 4.15 -3.66
CA ALA A 49 -13.57 3.13 -2.66
C ALA A 49 -13.87 3.61 -1.24
N ASP A 50 -14.24 2.70 -0.34
CA ASP A 50 -14.23 2.91 1.10
C ASP A 50 -12.82 2.61 1.62
N VAL A 51 -12.09 3.63 2.04
CA VAL A 51 -10.66 3.53 2.33
C VAL A 51 -10.40 3.50 3.82
N ILE A 52 -9.60 2.54 4.28
CA ILE A 52 -8.94 2.58 5.58
C ILE A 52 -7.52 3.10 5.36
N ALA A 53 -7.27 4.35 5.70
CA ALA A 53 -5.94 4.93 5.68
C ALA A 53 -5.24 4.59 7.00
N ALA A 54 -4.31 3.64 6.95
CA ALA A 54 -3.65 3.08 8.12
C ALA A 54 -2.19 3.50 8.20
N ASP A 55 -1.78 4.01 9.35
CA ASP A 55 -0.39 4.39 9.59
C ASP A 55 -0.01 4.21 11.07
N VAL A 56 1.29 4.05 11.31
CA VAL A 56 1.88 4.00 12.65
C VAL A 56 2.16 5.39 13.23
N ASN A 57 2.05 6.45 12.43
CA ASN A 57 2.40 7.81 12.79
C ASN A 57 1.16 8.70 12.88
N ASP A 58 0.91 9.27 14.07
CA ASP A 58 -0.24 10.16 14.32
C ASP A 58 -0.19 11.46 13.51
N GLU A 59 1.01 11.98 13.20
CA GLU A 59 1.16 13.20 12.38
C GLU A 59 0.68 12.96 10.95
N PHE A 60 0.95 11.79 10.39
CA PHE A 60 0.43 11.40 9.08
C PHE A 60 -1.08 11.26 9.10
N LEU A 61 -1.65 10.58 10.10
CA LEU A 61 -3.09 10.46 10.24
C LEU A 61 -3.78 11.83 10.39
N ALA A 62 -3.22 12.73 11.20
CA ALA A 62 -3.73 14.09 11.32
C ALA A 62 -3.67 14.88 9.99
N HIS A 63 -2.62 14.66 9.20
CA HIS A 63 -2.50 15.26 7.87
C HIS A 63 -3.54 14.70 6.88
N ILE A 64 -3.77 13.39 6.90
CA ILE A 64 -4.83 12.76 6.08
C ILE A 64 -6.20 13.31 6.46
N GLU A 65 -6.47 13.51 7.77
CA GLU A 65 -7.73 14.11 8.25
C GLU A 65 -7.95 15.51 7.66
N GLN A 66 -6.91 16.35 7.63
CA GLN A 66 -7.01 17.67 7.01
C GLN A 66 -7.32 17.58 5.51
N ARG A 67 -6.66 16.67 4.80
CA ARG A 67 -6.88 16.47 3.36
C ARG A 67 -8.27 15.96 3.04
N LYS A 68 -8.72 14.97 3.79
CA LYS A 68 -10.07 14.39 3.71
C LYS A 68 -11.13 15.48 3.87
N ASN A 69 -10.99 16.32 4.92
CA ASN A 69 -11.92 17.43 5.20
C ASN A 69 -11.90 18.47 4.07
N LYS A 70 -10.70 18.89 3.62
CA LYS A 70 -10.55 19.83 2.51
C LYS A 70 -11.18 19.33 1.20
N ALA A 71 -11.11 18.03 0.96
CA ALA A 71 -11.70 17.39 -0.22
C ALA A 71 -13.15 16.94 -0.03
N SER A 72 -13.74 17.16 1.15
CA SER A 72 -15.11 16.73 1.51
C SER A 72 -15.33 15.22 1.31
N LEU A 73 -14.33 14.40 1.60
CA LEU A 73 -14.38 12.95 1.50
C LEU A 73 -14.89 12.35 2.82
N SER A 74 -16.01 11.62 2.77
CA SER A 74 -16.56 10.90 3.93
C SER A 74 -16.19 9.42 3.98
N ASN A 75 -15.61 8.90 2.91
CA ASN A 75 -15.27 7.50 2.70
C ASN A 75 -13.79 7.17 3.00
N ILE A 76 -13.18 7.88 3.94
CA ILE A 76 -11.86 7.57 4.49
C ILE A 76 -11.98 7.40 6.00
N GLU A 77 -11.72 6.19 6.47
CA GLU A 77 -11.48 5.87 7.89
C GLU A 77 -9.99 6.03 8.17
N LEU A 78 -9.63 6.69 9.27
CA LEU A 78 -8.25 6.77 9.76
C LEU A 78 -8.01 5.69 10.80
N ARG A 79 -6.99 4.87 10.62
CA ARG A 79 -6.68 3.79 11.55
C ARG A 79 -5.23 3.85 12.01
N LYS A 80 -5.03 4.11 13.30
CA LYS A 80 -3.73 3.90 13.95
C LYS A 80 -3.47 2.40 14.06
N ILE A 81 -2.34 1.94 13.53
CA ILE A 81 -1.94 0.54 13.61
C ILE A 81 -0.59 0.42 14.35
N PRO A 82 -0.31 -0.73 15.00
CA PRO A 82 1.01 -1.03 15.54
C PRO A 82 1.98 -1.42 14.41
N PHE A 83 3.28 -1.49 14.73
CA PHE A 83 4.31 -1.88 13.76
C PHE A 83 4.27 -3.38 13.38
N ASP A 84 3.76 -4.21 14.27
CA ASP A 84 3.82 -5.67 14.21
C ASP A 84 2.50 -6.34 13.80
N SER A 85 1.44 -5.57 13.53
CA SER A 85 0.14 -6.09 13.10
C SER A 85 -0.54 -5.15 12.09
N PRO A 86 -1.20 -5.67 11.06
CA PRO A 86 -2.03 -4.88 10.16
C PRO A 86 -3.34 -4.40 10.81
N ALA A 87 -3.67 -4.88 12.00
CA ALA A 87 -4.89 -4.56 12.74
C ALA A 87 -6.17 -4.67 11.86
N LEU A 88 -6.26 -5.75 11.09
CA LEU A 88 -7.43 -6.11 10.29
C LEU A 88 -8.31 -7.13 11.01
N GLU A 89 -9.62 -6.94 10.92
CA GLU A 89 -10.58 -7.98 11.29
C GLU A 89 -10.64 -9.07 10.21
N LYS A 90 -11.19 -10.22 10.57
CA LYS A 90 -11.32 -11.34 9.63
C LYS A 90 -12.21 -10.96 8.43
N ALA A 91 -11.71 -11.15 7.21
CA ALA A 91 -12.42 -10.88 5.97
C ALA A 91 -12.99 -9.45 5.90
N GLU A 92 -12.21 -8.48 6.35
CA GLU A 92 -12.64 -7.08 6.46
C GLU A 92 -12.58 -6.34 5.13
N VAL A 93 -11.55 -6.57 4.31
CA VAL A 93 -11.26 -5.75 3.14
C VAL A 93 -11.22 -6.54 1.83
N ASP A 94 -11.57 -5.87 0.74
CA ASP A 94 -11.45 -6.40 -0.63
C ASP A 94 -10.01 -6.29 -1.15
N MET A 95 -9.25 -5.30 -0.67
CA MET A 95 -7.86 -5.10 -1.07
C MET A 95 -7.04 -4.51 0.08
N VAL A 96 -5.79 -4.93 0.15
CA VAL A 96 -4.75 -4.20 0.90
C VAL A 96 -3.76 -3.64 -0.11
N LEU A 97 -3.49 -2.34 -0.03
CA LEU A 97 -2.47 -1.65 -0.80
C LEU A 97 -1.30 -1.28 0.12
N ILE A 98 -0.07 -1.60 -0.31
CA ILE A 98 1.18 -1.25 0.38
C ILE A 98 2.11 -0.60 -0.63
N VAL A 99 2.38 0.70 -0.47
CA VAL A 99 3.24 1.44 -1.40
C VAL A 99 4.42 2.03 -0.66
N ASN A 100 5.64 1.63 -1.04
CA ASN A 100 6.90 2.11 -0.45
C ASN A 100 6.99 1.87 1.07
N THR A 101 6.33 0.83 1.57
CA THR A 101 6.22 0.55 3.01
C THR A 101 6.68 -0.86 3.36
N TYR A 102 6.69 -1.81 2.40
CA TYR A 102 7.07 -3.20 2.65
C TYR A 102 8.41 -3.33 3.36
N HIS A 103 9.40 -2.54 2.95
CA HIS A 103 10.75 -2.55 3.51
C HIS A 103 10.85 -2.03 4.96
N HIS A 104 9.79 -1.40 5.48
CA HIS A 104 9.69 -0.96 6.88
C HIS A 104 9.01 -2.00 7.79
N ILE A 105 8.33 -2.99 7.22
CA ILE A 105 7.61 -4.00 8.01
C ILE A 105 8.60 -5.01 8.57
N GLU A 106 8.55 -5.21 9.89
CA GLU A 106 9.30 -6.24 10.59
C GLU A 106 8.48 -7.54 10.69
N ASN A 107 9.17 -8.69 10.93
CA ASN A 107 8.52 -10.00 11.05
C ASN A 107 7.51 -10.29 9.92
N ARG A 108 7.87 -9.91 8.69
CA ARG A 108 6.98 -9.90 7.53
C ARG A 108 6.20 -11.20 7.32
N ARG A 109 6.79 -12.37 7.54
CA ARG A 109 6.09 -13.65 7.38
C ARG A 109 4.85 -13.75 8.26
N GLU A 110 4.97 -13.42 9.55
CA GLU A 110 3.83 -13.46 10.49
C GLU A 110 2.86 -12.31 10.21
N TYR A 111 3.38 -11.11 9.92
CA TYR A 111 2.57 -9.97 9.55
C TYR A 111 1.66 -10.27 8.35
N PHE A 112 2.21 -10.85 7.28
CA PHE A 112 1.46 -11.18 6.07
C PHE A 112 0.54 -12.40 6.25
N LYS A 113 0.84 -13.35 7.14
CA LYS A 113 -0.11 -14.40 7.55
C LYS A 113 -1.34 -13.82 8.23
N GLU A 114 -1.14 -12.84 9.11
CA GLU A 114 -2.24 -12.14 9.77
C GLU A 114 -3.04 -11.31 8.76
N LEU A 115 -2.36 -10.53 7.91
CA LEU A 115 -2.97 -9.73 6.87
C LEU A 115 -3.87 -10.58 5.96
N LYS A 116 -3.42 -11.77 5.57
CA LYS A 116 -4.20 -12.68 4.71
C LYS A 116 -5.56 -13.04 5.33
N LYS A 117 -5.65 -13.17 6.66
CA LYS A 117 -6.94 -13.42 7.34
C LYS A 117 -7.90 -12.24 7.23
N GLY A 118 -7.36 -11.03 7.06
CA GLY A 118 -8.13 -9.80 6.89
C GLY A 118 -8.68 -9.60 5.47
N LEU A 119 -8.13 -10.31 4.48
CA LEU A 119 -8.66 -10.29 3.13
C LEU A 119 -9.95 -11.13 3.04
N LYS A 120 -10.94 -10.63 2.28
CA LYS A 120 -12.09 -11.43 1.86
C LYS A 120 -11.66 -12.57 0.93
N SER A 121 -12.54 -13.51 0.64
CA SER A 121 -12.24 -14.71 -0.18
C SER A 121 -11.67 -14.38 -1.57
N GLU A 122 -12.17 -13.31 -2.20
CA GLU A 122 -11.69 -12.81 -3.49
C GLU A 122 -10.79 -11.57 -3.34
N GLY A 123 -10.32 -11.32 -2.11
CA GLY A 123 -9.52 -10.14 -1.80
C GLY A 123 -8.09 -10.26 -2.28
N HIS A 124 -7.45 -9.13 -2.51
CA HIS A 124 -6.09 -9.04 -3.05
C HIS A 124 -5.15 -8.23 -2.15
N LEU A 125 -3.91 -8.67 -2.11
CA LEU A 125 -2.80 -7.87 -1.63
C LEU A 125 -2.06 -7.28 -2.83
N LEU A 126 -1.83 -5.97 -2.83
CA LEU A 126 -1.04 -5.27 -3.85
C LEU A 126 0.12 -4.53 -3.18
N ILE A 127 1.32 -4.86 -3.59
CA ILE A 127 2.57 -4.25 -3.09
C ILE A 127 3.26 -3.53 -4.24
N ILE A 128 3.63 -2.28 -3.99
CA ILE A 128 4.51 -1.48 -4.86
C ILE A 128 5.73 -1.09 -4.05
N ASP A 129 6.90 -1.56 -4.45
CA ASP A 129 8.15 -1.18 -3.76
C ASP A 129 9.32 -1.10 -4.75
N PHE A 130 10.42 -0.50 -4.30
CA PHE A 130 11.60 -0.23 -5.12
C PHE A 130 12.42 -1.48 -5.40
N TYR A 131 12.95 -1.57 -6.62
CA TYR A 131 13.97 -2.57 -6.93
C TYR A 131 15.18 -2.40 -6.01
N LYS A 132 15.77 -3.52 -5.55
CA LYS A 132 16.99 -3.51 -4.73
C LYS A 132 18.21 -3.27 -5.61
N THR A 133 18.33 -2.06 -6.09
CA THR A 133 19.47 -1.55 -6.85
C THR A 133 19.69 -0.08 -6.52
N GLU A 134 20.81 0.50 -6.92
CA GLU A 134 21.02 1.95 -6.83
C GLU A 134 20.05 2.67 -7.76
N LEU A 135 19.29 3.58 -7.21
CA LEU A 135 18.24 4.34 -7.91
C LEU A 135 18.35 5.82 -7.56
N PRO A 136 17.96 6.73 -8.48
CA PRO A 136 17.99 8.17 -8.21
C PRO A 136 16.96 8.61 -7.15
N VAL A 137 15.99 7.74 -6.84
CA VAL A 137 14.91 8.00 -5.87
C VAL A 137 14.70 6.79 -4.95
N GLY A 138 13.97 7.01 -3.87
CA GLY A 138 13.62 5.95 -2.91
C GLY A 138 14.61 5.82 -1.75
N PRO A 139 14.49 4.75 -0.95
CA PRO A 139 15.35 4.53 0.20
C PRO A 139 16.76 4.08 -0.20
N PRO A 140 17.74 4.19 0.69
CA PRO A 140 19.07 3.64 0.49
C PRO A 140 19.03 2.13 0.17
N LEU A 141 20.05 1.64 -0.57
CA LEU A 141 20.09 0.25 -1.02
C LEU A 141 19.94 -0.79 0.12
N HIS A 142 20.50 -0.52 1.28
CA HIS A 142 20.45 -1.43 2.43
C HIS A 142 19.06 -1.53 3.10
N HIS A 143 18.17 -0.57 2.87
CA HIS A 143 16.78 -0.63 3.32
C HIS A 143 15.86 -1.36 2.32
N LYS A 144 16.26 -1.49 1.07
CA LYS A 144 15.45 -2.15 0.04
C LYS A 144 15.44 -3.66 0.25
N VAL A 145 14.31 -4.28 -0.01
CA VAL A 145 14.14 -5.74 0.00
C VAL A 145 14.11 -6.25 -1.43
N SER A 146 14.89 -7.28 -1.73
CA SER A 146 14.90 -7.85 -3.08
C SER A 146 13.62 -8.64 -3.39
N LEU A 147 13.22 -8.63 -4.64
CA LEU A 147 11.96 -9.24 -5.08
C LEU A 147 11.89 -10.75 -4.80
N ASP A 148 13.00 -11.47 -4.91
CA ASP A 148 13.07 -12.89 -4.56
C ASP A 148 12.80 -13.16 -3.07
N VAL A 149 13.28 -12.28 -2.19
CA VAL A 149 12.95 -12.33 -0.75
C VAL A 149 11.48 -12.04 -0.51
N VAL A 150 10.91 -11.01 -1.14
CA VAL A 150 9.49 -10.69 -1.03
C VAL A 150 8.63 -11.87 -1.47
N LEU A 151 8.95 -12.49 -2.61
CA LEU A 151 8.25 -13.66 -3.12
C LEU A 151 8.32 -14.85 -2.16
N ALA A 152 9.50 -15.11 -1.58
CA ALA A 152 9.67 -16.19 -0.62
C ALA A 152 8.85 -15.94 0.66
N GLU A 153 8.91 -14.72 1.21
CA GLU A 153 8.18 -14.35 2.42
C GLU A 153 6.66 -14.44 2.23
N LEU A 154 6.13 -14.02 1.09
CA LEU A 154 4.71 -14.13 0.78
C LEU A 154 4.26 -15.59 0.58
N LYS A 155 5.04 -16.41 -0.13
CA LYS A 155 4.75 -17.83 -0.26
C LYS A 155 4.74 -18.54 1.11
N ASP A 156 5.71 -18.23 1.97
CA ASP A 156 5.74 -18.74 3.34
C ASP A 156 4.54 -18.28 4.18
N ALA A 157 4.01 -17.09 3.90
CA ALA A 157 2.78 -16.58 4.52
C ALA A 157 1.50 -17.18 3.92
N GLY A 158 1.60 -18.02 2.89
CA GLY A 158 0.49 -18.75 2.30
C GLY A 158 -0.18 -18.05 1.12
N TYR A 159 0.45 -17.03 0.54
CA TYR A 159 -0.04 -16.39 -0.68
C TYR A 159 0.27 -17.24 -1.91
N THR A 160 -0.69 -17.30 -2.83
CA THR A 160 -0.61 -18.03 -4.11
C THR A 160 -0.94 -17.08 -5.26
N ASP A 161 -0.85 -17.55 -6.49
CA ASP A 161 -1.26 -16.77 -7.68
C ASP A 161 -0.64 -15.37 -7.71
N ILE A 162 0.70 -15.33 -7.55
CA ILE A 162 1.45 -14.08 -7.51
C ILE A 162 1.67 -13.58 -8.94
N GLU A 163 1.09 -12.42 -9.24
CA GLU A 163 1.30 -11.68 -10.49
C GLU A 163 2.33 -10.57 -10.27
N LEU A 164 3.24 -10.40 -11.23
CA LEU A 164 4.27 -9.37 -11.20
C LEU A 164 4.16 -8.46 -12.41
N ASN A 165 4.19 -7.16 -12.18
CA ASN A 165 4.42 -6.17 -13.21
C ASN A 165 5.73 -5.43 -12.93
N VAL A 166 6.68 -5.59 -13.83
CA VAL A 166 8.04 -5.05 -13.71
C VAL A 166 8.34 -3.97 -14.76
N THR A 167 7.31 -3.51 -15.48
CA THR A 167 7.47 -2.59 -16.61
C THR A 167 6.63 -1.32 -16.49
N LEU A 168 5.61 -1.31 -15.63
CA LEU A 168 4.71 -0.17 -15.51
C LEU A 168 5.39 1.06 -14.92
N LEU A 169 6.22 0.84 -13.87
CA LEU A 169 6.90 1.90 -13.13
C LEU A 169 8.41 1.86 -13.37
N PRO A 170 9.09 3.02 -13.43
CA PRO A 170 10.50 3.08 -13.83
C PRO A 170 11.46 2.49 -12.79
N TYR A 171 11.12 2.53 -11.50
CA TYR A 171 12.02 2.16 -10.40
C TYR A 171 11.41 1.17 -9.40
N GLN A 172 10.17 0.72 -9.65
CA GLN A 172 9.40 -0.09 -8.74
C GLN A 172 8.76 -1.27 -9.47
N TYR A 173 8.58 -2.36 -8.75
CA TYR A 173 7.73 -3.47 -9.17
C TYR A 173 6.33 -3.33 -8.56
N ILE A 174 5.35 -3.92 -9.20
CA ILE A 174 4.01 -4.15 -8.66
C ILE A 174 3.82 -5.65 -8.51
N LEU A 175 3.45 -6.07 -7.31
CA LEU A 175 3.11 -7.45 -7.00
C LEU A 175 1.66 -7.50 -6.56
N LYS A 176 0.84 -8.36 -7.18
CA LYS A 176 -0.54 -8.64 -6.82
C LYS A 176 -0.68 -10.10 -6.49
N THR A 177 -1.39 -10.44 -5.41
CA THR A 177 -1.62 -11.83 -4.98
C THR A 177 -2.89 -11.94 -4.12
N ASN A 178 -3.33 -13.15 -3.88
CA ASN A 178 -4.49 -13.50 -3.06
C ASN A 178 -4.19 -14.66 -2.08
#